data_a955057f7b59b4752a8c0b90a0bae404
#
_entry.id   a955057f7b59b4752a8c0b90a0bae404
#
_cell.length_a   1.000
_cell.length_b   1.000
_cell.length_c   1.000
_cell.angle_alpha   90.00
_cell.angle_beta   90.00
_cell.angle_gamma   90.00
#
_symmetry.space_group_name_H-M   'P 1'
#
loop_
_entity.id
_entity.type
_entity.pdbx_description
1 polymer ?
#
loop_
_entity_poly.entity_id
_entity_poly.type
_entity_poly.pdbx_seq_one_letter_code
_entity_poly.pdbx_strand_id
1 'polypeptide(L)'
;LPIHLVAEGRSDDFQQHWAGTHFFNPPRYMKLVELIPGPKTRPEVLATLSDFCDRQLGKGVVVAKDTPNFIANRIGTFSMLNVLCLMREMDLTVEEIDACTGPAVGWPKSATFRTADIVGLDVLVHVVRNIYENVPNDESREIYRVPPLVEDMLKRGWLGEKTGGGFYQRVKKEGEREILTLDWKTMEYRPRQKARLASIEMGKTIDDTRERLRALLAAGDKASKFLAASISGMCLYAARRIPEIADTIVDVDRAMRWGFAWELGPFELWDAIGVETLAKRLEQEGNALPPLVTSLLSSGKKSFYQQERGETSYFDLASSSYKPLADPPGVIYLKPLKERSKVVERN
;
A
#
# COMPACT_ATOMS: atom_id res chain seq x y z
N LEU A 1 -6.01 11.07 14.94
CA LEU A 1 -6.96 12.11 15.38
C LEU A 1 -7.69 12.62 14.15
N PRO A 2 -9.05 12.60 14.12
CA PRO A 2 -9.83 13.23 13.05
C PRO A 2 -9.54 14.72 13.00
N ILE A 3 -9.25 15.26 11.83
CA ILE A 3 -8.82 16.67 11.74
C ILE A 3 -9.96 17.66 11.98
N HIS A 4 -11.21 17.25 11.69
CA HIS A 4 -12.38 18.08 11.96
C HIS A 4 -12.53 18.39 13.47
N LEU A 5 -12.17 17.46 14.36
CA LEU A 5 -12.22 17.67 15.82
C LEU A 5 -11.22 18.75 16.29
N VAL A 6 -10.09 18.92 15.60
CA VAL A 6 -9.13 20.00 15.92
C VAL A 6 -9.69 21.38 15.58
N ALA A 7 -10.54 21.44 14.56
CA ALA A 7 -11.19 22.67 14.11
C ALA A 7 -12.55 22.94 14.82
N GLU A 8 -13.06 21.97 15.57
CA GLU A 8 -14.34 22.09 16.28
C GLU A 8 -14.30 23.25 17.29
N GLY A 9 -15.36 24.05 17.34
CA GLY A 9 -15.46 25.23 18.22
C GLY A 9 -14.57 26.41 17.81
N ARG A 10 -13.77 26.32 16.76
CA ARG A 10 -13.04 27.46 16.21
C ARG A 10 -13.92 28.32 15.34
N SER A 11 -13.45 29.56 15.05
CA SER A 11 -14.19 30.49 14.18
C SER A 11 -14.44 29.90 12.79
N ASP A 12 -15.46 30.37 12.09
CA ASP A 12 -15.74 29.97 10.71
C ASP A 12 -14.55 30.26 9.78
N ASP A 13 -13.89 31.40 9.98
CA ASP A 13 -12.69 31.75 9.22
C ASP A 13 -11.56 30.71 9.44
N PHE A 14 -11.29 30.30 10.69
CA PHE A 14 -10.32 29.25 10.97
C PHE A 14 -10.69 27.93 10.27
N GLN A 15 -11.96 27.48 10.39
CA GLN A 15 -12.43 26.25 9.79
C GLN A 15 -12.33 26.26 8.25
N GLN A 16 -12.55 27.41 7.62
CA GLN A 16 -12.43 27.59 6.17
C GLN A 16 -10.97 27.55 5.69
N HIS A 17 -10.01 27.89 6.54
CA HIS A 17 -8.57 27.90 6.24
C HIS A 17 -7.82 26.72 6.87
N TRP A 18 -8.52 25.73 7.41
CA TRP A 18 -7.96 24.56 8.07
C TRP A 18 -7.93 23.35 7.14
N ALA A 19 -6.77 22.67 7.07
CA ALA A 19 -6.61 21.37 6.45
C ALA A 19 -5.50 20.59 7.15
N GLY A 20 -5.58 19.27 7.15
CA GLY A 20 -4.52 18.39 7.60
C GLY A 20 -3.47 18.18 6.51
N THR A 21 -2.20 18.06 6.92
CA THR A 21 -1.12 17.61 6.06
C THR A 21 -0.43 16.42 6.71
N HIS A 22 -0.47 15.26 6.06
CA HIS A 22 0.13 14.04 6.57
C HIS A 22 1.32 13.62 5.70
N PHE A 23 2.52 13.73 6.28
CA PHE A 23 3.78 13.34 5.64
C PHE A 23 4.16 11.93 6.05
N PHE A 24 4.91 11.24 5.19
CA PHE A 24 5.44 9.90 5.45
C PHE A 24 6.92 9.98 5.84
N ASN A 25 7.31 9.19 6.82
CA ASN A 25 8.67 9.15 7.32
C ASN A 25 9.59 8.25 6.48
N PRO A 26 10.82 8.67 6.20
CA PRO A 26 11.38 10.00 6.48
C PRO A 26 10.88 11.05 5.46
N PRO A 27 10.34 12.21 5.92
CA PRO A 27 9.67 13.15 5.03
C PRO A 27 10.56 13.76 3.96
N ARG A 28 11.87 13.74 4.14
CA ARG A 28 12.85 14.17 3.13
C ARG A 28 12.88 13.25 1.90
N TYR A 29 12.62 11.95 2.09
CA TYR A 29 12.76 10.95 1.03
C TYR A 29 11.43 10.45 0.50
N MET A 30 10.43 10.33 1.37
CA MET A 30 9.11 9.84 0.97
C MET A 30 8.36 10.91 0.21
N LYS A 31 7.83 10.52 -0.96
CA LYS A 31 7.20 11.46 -1.89
C LYS A 31 5.79 11.89 -1.45
N LEU A 32 5.05 11.02 -0.75
CA LEU A 32 3.65 11.27 -0.42
C LEU A 32 3.48 12.41 0.59
N VAL A 33 2.52 13.27 0.32
CA VAL A 33 1.79 14.06 1.30
C VAL A 33 0.28 13.88 1.06
N GLU A 34 -0.44 13.46 2.07
CA GLU A 34 -1.89 13.45 2.06
C GLU A 34 -2.38 14.80 2.56
N LEU A 35 -3.24 15.47 1.77
CA LEU A 35 -3.97 16.66 2.19
C LEU A 35 -5.38 16.25 2.60
N ILE A 36 -5.76 16.61 3.80
CA ILE A 36 -7.05 16.23 4.39
C ILE A 36 -7.88 17.47 4.64
N PRO A 37 -8.87 17.77 3.77
CA PRO A 37 -9.79 18.89 4.00
C PRO A 37 -10.72 18.61 5.17
N GLY A 38 -10.99 19.62 5.97
CA GLY A 38 -12.13 19.62 6.89
C GLY A 38 -13.44 19.94 6.15
N PRO A 39 -14.59 19.82 6.83
CA PRO A 39 -15.91 20.02 6.21
C PRO A 39 -16.14 21.43 5.62
N LYS A 40 -15.42 22.43 6.10
CA LYS A 40 -15.52 23.82 5.66
C LYS A 40 -14.29 24.33 4.91
N THR A 41 -13.28 23.49 4.68
CA THR A 41 -12.05 23.91 4.00
C THR A 41 -12.36 24.44 2.62
N ARG A 42 -11.89 25.65 2.32
CA ARG A 42 -12.08 26.26 1.00
C ARG A 42 -11.21 25.57 -0.06
N PRO A 43 -11.72 25.41 -1.28
CA PRO A 43 -10.93 24.82 -2.38
C PRO A 43 -9.61 25.54 -2.65
N GLU A 44 -9.58 26.86 -2.48
CA GLU A 44 -8.38 27.71 -2.69
C GLU A 44 -7.26 27.37 -1.68
N VAL A 45 -7.63 26.98 -0.45
CA VAL A 45 -6.69 26.54 0.58
C VAL A 45 -6.01 25.25 0.16
N LEU A 46 -6.80 24.29 -0.32
CA LEU A 46 -6.26 23.02 -0.85
C LEU A 46 -5.40 23.24 -2.07
N ALA A 47 -5.83 24.11 -2.99
CA ALA A 47 -5.04 24.43 -4.18
C ALA A 47 -3.70 25.08 -3.81
N THR A 48 -3.69 26.01 -2.85
CA THR A 48 -2.47 26.65 -2.35
C THR A 48 -1.54 25.67 -1.68
N LEU A 49 -2.06 24.81 -0.80
CA LEU A 49 -1.27 23.77 -0.12
C LEU A 49 -0.73 22.76 -1.12
N SER A 50 -1.54 22.36 -2.10
CA SER A 50 -1.13 21.42 -3.15
C SER A 50 0.01 21.98 -3.98
N ASP A 51 -0.11 23.24 -4.46
CA ASP A 51 0.94 23.90 -5.24
C ASP A 51 2.23 24.05 -4.42
N PHE A 52 2.13 24.46 -3.15
CA PHE A 52 3.26 24.56 -2.25
C PHE A 52 3.96 23.22 -2.03
N CYS A 53 3.18 22.16 -1.71
CA CYS A 53 3.74 20.83 -1.47
C CYS A 53 4.38 20.23 -2.72
N ASP A 54 3.77 20.41 -3.89
CA ASP A 54 4.32 19.90 -5.15
C ASP A 54 5.54 20.70 -5.59
N ARG A 55 5.43 22.03 -5.74
CA ARG A 55 6.47 22.85 -6.37
C ARG A 55 7.61 23.23 -5.43
N GLN A 56 7.31 23.51 -4.16
CA GLN A 56 8.35 23.96 -3.22
C GLN A 56 8.98 22.78 -2.47
N LEU A 57 8.18 21.76 -2.14
CA LEU A 57 8.65 20.61 -1.38
C LEU A 57 8.94 19.37 -2.24
N GLY A 58 8.56 19.37 -3.52
CA GLY A 58 8.75 18.25 -4.44
C GLY A 58 7.92 17.01 -4.06
N LYS A 59 6.77 17.22 -3.39
CA LYS A 59 5.90 16.13 -2.96
C LYS A 59 4.91 15.69 -4.03
N GLY A 60 4.48 14.44 -3.93
CA GLY A 60 3.28 13.97 -4.61
C GLY A 60 2.08 14.17 -3.71
N VAL A 61 1.16 15.01 -4.15
CA VAL A 61 -0.02 15.37 -3.38
C VAL A 61 -1.17 14.41 -3.69
N VAL A 62 -1.82 13.91 -2.65
CA VAL A 62 -3.06 13.14 -2.73
C VAL A 62 -4.07 13.78 -1.77
N VAL A 63 -5.31 13.94 -2.21
CA VAL A 63 -6.39 14.41 -1.34
C VAL A 63 -7.07 13.20 -0.70
N ALA A 64 -7.00 13.13 0.62
CA ALA A 64 -7.61 12.06 1.42
C ALA A 64 -8.83 12.60 2.17
N LYS A 65 -9.80 11.72 2.44
CA LYS A 65 -10.91 12.06 3.32
C LYS A 65 -10.48 11.98 4.80
N ASP A 66 -11.17 12.75 5.65
CA ASP A 66 -10.94 12.73 7.10
C ASP A 66 -11.51 11.45 7.73
N THR A 67 -10.87 10.34 7.42
CA THR A 67 -11.21 8.99 7.89
C THR A 67 -10.05 8.40 8.69
N PRO A 68 -10.29 7.41 9.55
CA PRO A 68 -9.23 6.79 10.35
C PRO A 68 -8.06 6.31 9.51
N ASN A 69 -6.88 6.88 9.77
CA ASN A 69 -5.59 6.59 9.10
C ASN A 69 -5.54 6.93 7.59
N PHE A 70 -6.46 7.73 7.10
CA PHE A 70 -6.51 8.27 5.74
C PHE A 70 -6.44 7.18 4.66
N ILE A 71 -5.55 7.29 3.66
CA ILE A 71 -5.44 6.32 2.57
C ILE A 71 -4.30 5.33 2.82
N ALA A 72 -3.06 5.83 2.81
CA ALA A 72 -1.89 4.94 2.74
C ALA A 72 -1.71 4.11 4.02
N ASN A 73 -1.87 4.71 5.20
CA ASN A 73 -1.80 3.94 6.45
C ASN A 73 -2.96 2.97 6.61
N ARG A 74 -4.17 3.29 6.10
CA ARG A 74 -5.31 2.37 6.15
C ARG A 74 -5.02 1.09 5.34
N ILE A 75 -4.62 1.25 4.08
CA ILE A 75 -4.33 0.13 3.17
C ILE A 75 -3.05 -0.60 3.57
N GLY A 76 -1.98 0.16 3.91
CA GLY A 76 -0.69 -0.43 4.28
C GLY A 76 -0.75 -1.24 5.57
N THR A 77 -1.50 -0.77 6.58
CA THR A 77 -1.71 -1.51 7.83
C THR A 77 -2.52 -2.78 7.58
N PHE A 78 -3.60 -2.69 6.79
CA PHE A 78 -4.35 -3.88 6.37
C PHE A 78 -3.43 -4.90 5.70
N SER A 79 -2.66 -4.48 4.70
CA SER A 79 -1.74 -5.36 3.98
C SER A 79 -0.76 -6.07 4.91
N MET A 80 -0.17 -5.35 5.85
CA MET A 80 0.78 -5.91 6.81
C MET A 80 0.14 -6.94 7.75
N LEU A 81 -1.06 -6.65 8.28
CA LEU A 81 -1.77 -7.57 9.16
C LEU A 81 -2.28 -8.79 8.40
N ASN A 82 -2.75 -8.63 7.16
CA ASN A 82 -3.11 -9.74 6.29
C ASN A 82 -1.93 -10.68 6.04
N VAL A 83 -0.74 -10.13 5.81
CA VAL A 83 0.50 -10.91 5.69
C VAL A 83 0.82 -11.68 6.97
N LEU A 84 0.65 -11.07 8.14
CA LEU A 84 0.85 -11.74 9.45
C LEU A 84 -0.14 -12.91 9.66
N CYS A 85 -1.40 -12.74 9.27
CA CYS A 85 -2.39 -13.81 9.32
C CYS A 85 -1.99 -14.98 8.40
N LEU A 86 -1.68 -14.68 7.14
CA LEU A 86 -1.29 -15.66 6.14
C LEU A 86 0.03 -16.37 6.49
N MET A 87 0.99 -15.66 7.11
CA MET A 87 2.23 -16.28 7.62
C MET A 87 1.92 -17.45 8.56
N ARG A 88 0.98 -17.25 9.49
CA ARG A 88 0.59 -18.28 10.46
C ARG A 88 -0.22 -19.41 9.81
N GLU A 89 -1.18 -19.07 8.97
CA GLU A 89 -2.04 -20.03 8.29
C GLU A 89 -1.28 -20.94 7.34
N MET A 90 -0.30 -20.39 6.62
CA MET A 90 0.47 -21.11 5.61
C MET A 90 1.82 -21.62 6.12
N ASP A 91 2.09 -21.44 7.41
CA ASP A 91 3.33 -21.88 8.05
C ASP A 91 4.60 -21.39 7.33
N LEU A 92 4.66 -20.05 7.11
CA LEU A 92 5.77 -19.37 6.48
C LEU A 92 6.71 -18.77 7.53
N THR A 93 8.00 -18.74 7.24
CA THR A 93 8.99 -18.05 8.06
C THR A 93 9.02 -16.55 7.75
N VAL A 94 9.61 -15.76 8.65
CA VAL A 94 9.82 -14.32 8.47
C VAL A 94 10.61 -14.03 7.18
N GLU A 95 11.65 -14.85 6.91
CA GLU A 95 12.46 -14.69 5.70
C GLU A 95 11.71 -15.05 4.40
N GLU A 96 10.85 -16.06 4.44
CA GLU A 96 10.01 -16.43 3.29
C GLU A 96 9.02 -15.32 2.95
N ILE A 97 8.39 -14.73 3.96
CA ILE A 97 7.50 -13.58 3.80
C ILE A 97 8.25 -12.39 3.20
N ASP A 98 9.40 -12.00 3.77
CA ASP A 98 10.15 -10.85 3.26
C ASP A 98 10.73 -11.10 1.86
N ALA A 99 11.02 -12.35 1.50
CA ALA A 99 11.38 -12.69 0.12
C ALA A 99 10.21 -12.51 -0.86
N CYS A 100 8.97 -12.76 -0.42
CA CYS A 100 7.77 -12.58 -1.22
C CYS A 100 7.31 -11.12 -1.31
N THR A 101 7.37 -10.37 -0.20
CA THR A 101 6.78 -9.03 -0.07
C THR A 101 7.78 -7.89 -0.29
N GLY A 102 8.83 -8.14 -1.04
CA GLY A 102 9.87 -7.18 -1.39
C GLY A 102 9.95 -6.92 -2.90
N PRO A 103 11.18 -6.84 -3.46
CA PRO A 103 11.39 -6.56 -4.88
C PRO A 103 10.72 -7.55 -5.83
N ALA A 104 10.41 -8.76 -5.38
CA ALA A 104 9.70 -9.76 -6.18
C ALA A 104 8.36 -9.24 -6.72
N VAL A 105 7.65 -8.43 -5.95
CA VAL A 105 6.36 -7.83 -6.30
C VAL A 105 6.43 -6.31 -6.49
N GLY A 106 7.63 -5.76 -6.68
CA GLY A 106 7.82 -4.32 -6.85
C GLY A 106 7.68 -3.51 -5.56
N TRP A 107 7.90 -4.13 -4.39
CA TRP A 107 7.92 -3.44 -3.11
C TRP A 107 9.36 -3.20 -2.64
N PRO A 108 9.58 -2.30 -1.65
CA PRO A 108 10.91 -1.98 -1.15
C PRO A 108 11.70 -3.19 -0.65
N LYS A 109 13.02 -3.11 -0.69
CA LYS A 109 13.92 -4.15 -0.17
C LYS A 109 13.72 -4.44 1.33
N SER A 110 13.13 -3.51 2.07
CA SER A 110 12.75 -3.70 3.47
C SER A 110 11.60 -4.70 3.63
N ALA A 111 10.84 -4.97 2.59
CA ALA A 111 9.70 -5.90 2.60
C ALA A 111 8.73 -5.62 3.75
N THR A 112 8.05 -6.63 4.31
CA THR A 112 7.06 -6.44 5.37
C THR A 112 7.69 -6.32 6.75
N PHE A 113 8.44 -7.32 7.18
CA PHE A 113 8.90 -7.38 8.58
C PHE A 113 10.08 -6.47 8.86
N ARG A 114 10.96 -6.29 7.90
CA ARG A 114 12.02 -5.30 8.04
C ARG A 114 11.46 -3.88 8.08
N THR A 115 10.37 -3.59 7.34
CA THR A 115 9.66 -2.30 7.42
C THR A 115 9.01 -2.14 8.80
N ALA A 116 8.36 -3.18 9.34
CA ALA A 116 7.79 -3.15 10.68
C ALA A 116 8.84 -2.82 11.76
N ASP A 117 10.04 -3.41 11.66
CA ASP A 117 11.16 -3.13 12.56
C ASP A 117 11.70 -1.69 12.46
N ILE A 118 11.70 -1.13 11.23
CA ILE A 118 12.13 0.27 11.00
C ILE A 118 11.12 1.26 11.56
N VAL A 119 9.83 1.02 11.35
CA VAL A 119 8.74 1.87 11.86
C VAL A 119 8.65 1.77 13.39
N GLY A 120 8.83 0.59 13.92
CA GLY A 120 8.67 0.23 15.31
C GLY A 120 7.30 -0.38 15.62
N LEU A 121 7.31 -1.53 16.29
CA LEU A 121 6.10 -2.30 16.58
C LEU A 121 5.13 -1.58 17.52
N ASP A 122 5.61 -0.74 18.42
CA ASP A 122 4.78 0.11 19.27
C ASP A 122 4.00 1.15 18.45
N VAL A 123 4.63 1.76 17.46
CA VAL A 123 3.96 2.68 16.51
C VAL A 123 2.93 1.92 15.69
N LEU A 124 3.30 0.77 15.15
CA LEU A 124 2.37 -0.09 14.39
C LEU A 124 1.15 -0.45 15.24
N VAL A 125 1.35 -0.90 16.48
CA VAL A 125 0.26 -1.28 17.38
C VAL A 125 -0.64 -0.10 17.73
N HIS A 126 -0.07 1.10 17.91
CA HIS A 126 -0.85 2.32 18.13
C HIS A 126 -1.77 2.60 16.92
N VAL A 127 -1.23 2.51 15.71
CA VAL A 127 -1.99 2.68 14.45
C VAL A 127 -3.09 1.62 14.33
N VAL A 128 -2.76 0.36 14.58
CA VAL A 128 -3.71 -0.78 14.50
C VAL A 128 -4.88 -0.60 15.49
N ARG A 129 -4.59 -0.25 16.74
CA ARG A 129 -5.62 0.01 17.76
C ARG A 129 -6.50 1.18 17.39
N ASN A 130 -5.91 2.27 16.91
CA ASN A 130 -6.66 3.42 16.44
C ASN A 130 -7.64 3.05 15.32
N ILE A 131 -7.24 2.24 14.33
CA ILE A 131 -8.16 1.76 13.30
C ILE A 131 -9.25 0.90 13.94
N TYR A 132 -8.88 -0.13 14.71
CA TYR A 132 -9.85 -1.05 15.33
C TYR A 132 -10.95 -0.34 16.10
N GLU A 133 -10.59 0.71 16.86
CA GLU A 133 -11.53 1.49 17.67
C GLU A 133 -12.43 2.40 16.83
N ASN A 134 -11.93 2.94 15.73
CA ASN A 134 -12.63 3.98 14.96
C ASN A 134 -13.28 3.48 13.66
N VAL A 135 -13.24 2.18 13.36
CA VAL A 135 -13.90 1.59 12.19
C VAL A 135 -14.86 0.44 12.58
N PRO A 136 -15.87 0.70 13.42
CA PRO A 136 -16.74 -0.36 13.94
C PRO A 136 -17.52 -1.12 12.86
N ASN A 137 -17.77 -0.50 11.72
CA ASN A 137 -18.54 -1.03 10.61
C ASN A 137 -17.68 -1.56 9.45
N ASP A 138 -16.35 -1.61 9.60
CA ASP A 138 -15.47 -2.20 8.60
C ASP A 138 -15.64 -3.72 8.60
N GLU A 139 -15.97 -4.31 7.45
CA GLU A 139 -16.17 -5.76 7.30
C GLU A 139 -14.90 -6.56 7.60
N SER A 140 -13.74 -5.91 7.53
CA SER A 140 -12.43 -6.51 7.84
C SER A 140 -11.90 -6.06 9.22
N ARG A 141 -12.75 -5.45 10.05
CA ARG A 141 -12.34 -4.87 11.34
C ARG A 141 -11.50 -5.81 12.20
N GLU A 142 -11.86 -7.09 12.22
CA GLU A 142 -11.20 -8.09 13.08
C GLU A 142 -9.73 -8.32 12.75
N ILE A 143 -9.29 -8.00 11.52
CA ILE A 143 -7.87 -8.07 11.14
C ILE A 143 -7.03 -7.06 11.94
N TYR A 144 -7.66 -5.97 12.40
CA TYR A 144 -7.01 -4.92 13.19
C TYR A 144 -6.92 -5.23 14.69
N ARG A 145 -7.25 -6.45 15.12
CA ARG A 145 -6.83 -6.91 16.45
C ARG A 145 -5.33 -7.12 16.47
N VAL A 146 -4.68 -6.60 17.51
CA VAL A 146 -3.24 -6.80 17.65
C VAL A 146 -2.93 -8.29 17.73
N PRO A 147 -2.11 -8.84 16.82
CA PRO A 147 -1.80 -10.27 16.84
C PRO A 147 -1.06 -10.65 18.13
N PRO A 148 -1.38 -11.81 18.77
CA PRO A 148 -0.70 -12.25 19.99
C PRO A 148 0.82 -12.29 19.88
N LEU A 149 1.36 -12.67 18.72
CA LEU A 149 2.78 -12.61 18.41
C LEU A 149 3.37 -11.21 18.66
N VAL A 150 2.69 -10.18 18.13
CA VAL A 150 3.16 -8.80 18.28
C VAL A 150 3.00 -8.31 19.72
N GLU A 151 1.94 -8.70 20.42
CA GLU A 151 1.79 -8.39 21.85
C GLU A 151 2.92 -8.99 22.71
N ASP A 152 3.31 -10.23 22.42
CA ASP A 152 4.40 -10.89 23.14
C ASP A 152 5.76 -10.25 22.82
N MET A 153 5.98 -9.81 21.59
CA MET A 153 7.16 -9.03 21.23
C MET A 153 7.22 -7.71 22.01
N LEU A 154 6.08 -7.00 22.11
CA LEU A 154 6.00 -5.75 22.90
C LEU A 154 6.33 -5.98 24.38
N LYS A 155 5.76 -7.04 25.01
CA LYS A 155 6.03 -7.40 26.40
C LYS A 155 7.51 -7.69 26.66
N ARG A 156 8.21 -8.23 25.66
CA ARG A 156 9.66 -8.51 25.71
C ARG A 156 10.52 -7.29 25.38
N GLY A 157 9.92 -6.15 25.03
CA GLY A 157 10.65 -4.94 24.63
C GLY A 157 11.26 -5.03 23.22
N TRP A 158 10.81 -5.96 22.39
CA TRP A 158 11.27 -6.14 21.03
C TRP A 158 10.48 -5.22 20.09
N LEU A 159 10.87 -3.95 20.06
CA LEU A 159 10.14 -2.91 19.34
C LEU A 159 10.69 -2.63 17.92
N GLY A 160 11.67 -3.40 17.47
CA GLY A 160 12.34 -3.23 16.18
C GLY A 160 13.74 -2.63 16.32
N GLU A 161 14.19 -1.91 15.28
CA GLU A 161 15.58 -1.39 15.23
C GLU A 161 15.97 -0.51 16.42
N LYS A 162 15.05 0.31 16.90
CA LYS A 162 15.29 1.26 17.98
C LYS A 162 15.63 0.59 19.32
N THR A 163 15.23 -0.66 19.51
CA THR A 163 15.57 -1.46 20.72
C THR A 163 16.56 -2.58 20.41
N GLY A 164 17.02 -2.68 19.15
CA GLY A 164 17.96 -3.71 18.73
C GLY A 164 17.35 -5.10 18.51
N GLY A 165 16.05 -5.27 18.69
CA GLY A 165 15.32 -6.52 18.47
C GLY A 165 13.88 -6.28 18.01
N GLY A 166 13.42 -7.06 17.03
CA GLY A 166 12.10 -7.06 16.43
C GLY A 166 11.90 -8.40 15.73
N PHE A 167 11.41 -8.40 14.50
CA PHE A 167 11.44 -9.60 13.66
C PHE A 167 12.86 -10.01 13.29
N TYR A 168 13.77 -9.02 13.28
CA TYR A 168 15.20 -9.22 13.12
C TYR A 168 15.95 -8.62 14.30
N GLN A 169 17.08 -9.26 14.66
CA GLN A 169 17.98 -8.78 15.70
C GLN A 169 19.40 -8.69 15.14
N ARG A 170 20.08 -7.58 15.40
CA ARG A 170 21.50 -7.42 15.08
C ARG A 170 22.34 -7.70 16.31
N VAL A 171 23.19 -8.69 16.23
CA VAL A 171 24.14 -9.04 17.28
C VAL A 171 25.58 -8.87 16.81
N LYS A 172 26.50 -8.68 17.73
CA LYS A 172 27.94 -8.76 17.48
C LYS A 172 28.44 -10.08 18.06
N LYS A 173 28.98 -10.94 17.21
CA LYS A 173 29.60 -12.20 17.59
C LYS A 173 31.04 -12.21 17.09
N GLU A 174 32.00 -12.37 18.01
CA GLU A 174 33.44 -12.42 17.69
C GLU A 174 33.95 -11.22 16.87
N GLY A 175 33.35 -10.03 17.06
CA GLY A 175 33.67 -8.81 16.30
C GLY A 175 32.91 -8.61 14.98
N GLU A 176 32.24 -9.63 14.47
CA GLU A 176 31.41 -9.57 13.26
C GLU A 176 29.95 -9.24 13.59
N ARG A 177 29.28 -8.60 12.63
CA ARG A 177 27.84 -8.30 12.74
C ARG A 177 27.05 -9.45 12.14
N GLU A 178 26.24 -10.10 12.95
CA GLU A 178 25.31 -11.15 12.53
C GLU A 178 23.87 -10.63 12.64
N ILE A 179 23.01 -11.07 11.70
CA ILE A 179 21.57 -10.80 11.73
C ILE A 179 20.87 -12.11 12.09
N LEU A 180 20.17 -12.09 13.20
CA LEU A 180 19.29 -13.17 13.62
C LEU A 180 17.86 -12.85 13.18
N THR A 181 17.05 -13.89 12.97
CA THR A 181 15.64 -13.81 12.65
C THR A 181 14.82 -14.46 13.75
N LEU A 182 13.70 -13.85 14.10
CA LEU A 182 12.75 -14.40 15.03
C LEU A 182 12.09 -15.65 14.44
N ASP A 183 12.19 -16.75 15.15
CA ASP A 183 11.28 -17.88 14.95
C ASP A 183 10.00 -17.59 15.73
N TRP A 184 8.95 -17.25 14.98
CA TRP A 184 7.68 -16.82 15.55
C TRP A 184 6.92 -17.94 16.28
N LYS A 185 7.31 -19.22 16.10
CA LYS A 185 6.70 -20.38 16.75
C LYS A 185 7.30 -20.60 18.15
N THR A 186 8.61 -20.47 18.26
CA THR A 186 9.33 -20.68 19.53
C THR A 186 9.56 -19.40 20.30
N MET A 187 9.40 -18.25 19.65
CA MET A 187 9.76 -16.93 20.20
C MET A 187 11.23 -16.83 20.58
N GLU A 188 12.09 -17.46 19.77
CA GLU A 188 13.54 -17.45 19.93
C GLU A 188 14.20 -16.89 18.67
N TYR A 189 15.35 -16.23 18.84
CA TYR A 189 16.16 -15.78 17.70
C TYR A 189 17.09 -16.89 17.22
N ARG A 190 17.15 -17.08 15.93
CA ARG A 190 18.03 -18.02 15.25
C ARG A 190 18.83 -17.35 14.13
N PRO A 191 19.95 -17.94 13.68
CA PRO A 191 20.64 -17.45 12.49
C PRO A 191 19.71 -17.31 11.30
N ARG A 192 19.84 -16.19 10.57
CA ARG A 192 19.03 -15.91 9.39
C ARG A 192 19.25 -16.97 8.32
N GLN A 193 18.16 -17.49 7.80
CA GLN A 193 18.19 -18.47 6.72
C GLN A 193 17.80 -17.82 5.38
N LYS A 194 18.40 -18.26 4.29
CA LYS A 194 17.99 -17.84 2.97
C LYS A 194 16.69 -18.55 2.59
N ALA A 195 15.64 -17.79 2.29
CA ALA A 195 14.41 -18.35 1.74
C ALA A 195 14.71 -19.03 0.39
N ARG A 196 14.25 -20.28 0.24
CA ARG A 196 14.41 -21.08 -0.99
C ARG A 196 13.04 -21.30 -1.62
N LEU A 197 12.57 -20.32 -2.37
CA LEU A 197 11.27 -20.31 -3.03
C LEU A 197 11.52 -20.28 -4.55
N ALA A 198 11.18 -21.35 -5.23
CA ALA A 198 11.52 -21.55 -6.64
C ALA A 198 10.97 -20.46 -7.56
N SER A 199 9.70 -20.09 -7.36
CA SER A 199 9.07 -19.00 -8.11
C SER A 199 9.76 -17.65 -7.89
N ILE A 200 10.14 -17.33 -6.64
CA ILE A 200 10.85 -16.09 -6.32
C ILE A 200 12.22 -16.03 -6.99
N GLU A 201 12.97 -17.14 -7.01
CA GLU A 201 14.27 -17.19 -7.70
C GLU A 201 14.08 -17.05 -9.22
N MET A 202 13.08 -17.69 -9.82
CA MET A 202 12.73 -17.55 -11.23
C MET A 202 12.36 -16.09 -11.57
N GLY A 203 11.55 -15.44 -10.71
CA GLY A 203 11.11 -14.08 -10.92
C GLY A 203 12.23 -13.04 -11.01
N LYS A 204 13.41 -13.31 -10.45
CA LYS A 204 14.57 -12.39 -10.50
C LYS A 204 15.09 -12.13 -11.92
N THR A 205 14.78 -12.97 -12.87
CA THR A 205 15.19 -12.83 -14.27
C THR A 205 14.20 -12.02 -15.11
N ILE A 206 13.08 -11.59 -14.53
CA ILE A 206 12.02 -10.85 -15.21
C ILE A 206 12.04 -9.40 -14.72
N ASP A 207 12.41 -8.47 -15.58
CA ASP A 207 12.56 -7.05 -15.20
C ASP A 207 11.21 -6.35 -15.02
N ASP A 208 10.25 -6.56 -15.94
CA ASP A 208 8.93 -5.95 -15.84
C ASP A 208 8.13 -6.54 -14.67
N THR A 209 7.71 -5.66 -13.77
CA THR A 209 7.00 -6.07 -12.53
C THR A 209 5.65 -6.71 -12.80
N ARG A 210 4.93 -6.30 -13.85
CA ARG A 210 3.63 -6.89 -14.22
C ARG A 210 3.81 -8.30 -14.77
N GLU A 211 4.80 -8.49 -15.63
CA GLU A 211 5.14 -9.82 -16.18
C GLU A 211 5.66 -10.74 -15.08
N ARG A 212 6.55 -10.24 -14.25
CA ARG A 212 7.07 -10.96 -13.08
C ARG A 212 5.96 -11.43 -12.15
N LEU A 213 5.03 -10.54 -11.80
CA LEU A 213 3.88 -10.88 -10.94
C LEU A 213 3.04 -12.01 -11.54
N ARG A 214 2.70 -11.94 -12.85
CA ARG A 214 1.96 -13.01 -13.52
C ARG A 214 2.70 -14.34 -13.47
N ALA A 215 4.00 -14.34 -13.73
CA ALA A 215 4.83 -15.54 -13.66
C ALA A 215 4.89 -16.13 -12.25
N LEU A 216 5.05 -15.29 -11.22
CA LEU A 216 5.02 -15.71 -9.83
C LEU A 216 3.68 -16.35 -9.45
N LEU A 217 2.57 -15.74 -9.83
CA LEU A 217 1.23 -16.27 -9.51
C LEU A 217 0.89 -17.56 -10.25
N ALA A 218 1.45 -17.75 -11.44
CA ALA A 218 1.26 -18.96 -12.24
C ALA A 218 2.11 -20.17 -11.79
N ALA A 219 3.13 -19.96 -10.97
CA ALA A 219 4.07 -21.00 -10.57
C ALA A 219 3.48 -22.12 -9.69
N GLY A 220 2.42 -21.84 -8.92
CA GLY A 220 1.66 -22.82 -8.13
C GLY A 220 2.37 -23.34 -6.87
N ASP A 221 3.55 -22.86 -6.53
CA ASP A 221 4.28 -23.21 -5.31
C ASP A 221 3.74 -22.48 -4.06
N LYS A 222 4.39 -22.67 -2.91
CA LYS A 222 3.98 -22.05 -1.63
C LYS A 222 4.00 -20.52 -1.70
N ALA A 223 5.02 -19.93 -2.34
CA ALA A 223 5.13 -18.49 -2.52
C ALA A 223 4.03 -17.94 -3.42
N SER A 224 3.73 -18.62 -4.52
CA SER A 224 2.65 -18.30 -5.45
C SER A 224 1.29 -18.25 -4.73
N LYS A 225 0.98 -19.25 -3.91
CA LYS A 225 -0.26 -19.32 -3.13
C LYS A 225 -0.35 -18.19 -2.11
N PHE A 226 0.74 -17.92 -1.40
CA PHE A 226 0.82 -16.81 -0.45
C PHE A 226 0.62 -15.46 -1.15
N LEU A 227 1.35 -15.19 -2.23
CA LEU A 227 1.24 -13.95 -3.00
C LEU A 227 -0.17 -13.76 -3.55
N ALA A 228 -0.77 -14.83 -4.06
CA ALA A 228 -2.12 -14.77 -4.57
C ALA A 228 -3.12 -14.38 -3.48
N ALA A 229 -3.06 -14.98 -2.28
CA ALA A 229 -3.94 -14.66 -1.16
C ALA A 229 -3.68 -13.23 -0.61
N SER A 230 -2.39 -12.88 -0.43
CA SER A 230 -1.99 -11.58 0.12
C SER A 230 -2.41 -10.42 -0.78
N ILE A 231 -2.11 -10.51 -2.09
CA ILE A 231 -2.44 -9.44 -3.06
C ILE A 231 -3.95 -9.37 -3.29
N SER A 232 -4.64 -10.52 -3.41
CA SER A 232 -6.11 -10.53 -3.57
C SER A 232 -6.81 -9.85 -2.40
N GLY A 233 -6.43 -10.20 -1.17
CA GLY A 233 -7.01 -9.61 0.03
C GLY A 233 -6.78 -8.09 0.10
N MET A 234 -5.59 -7.63 -0.18
CA MET A 234 -5.24 -6.21 -0.19
C MET A 234 -5.97 -5.44 -1.30
N CYS A 235 -6.03 -5.98 -2.52
CA CYS A 235 -6.77 -5.37 -3.63
C CYS A 235 -8.27 -5.28 -3.34
N LEU A 236 -8.86 -6.35 -2.81
CA LEU A 236 -10.26 -6.38 -2.41
C LEU A 236 -10.56 -5.32 -1.34
N TYR A 237 -9.71 -5.24 -0.31
CA TYR A 237 -9.86 -4.25 0.75
C TYR A 237 -9.78 -2.82 0.18
N ALA A 238 -8.78 -2.53 -0.65
CA ALA A 238 -8.64 -1.22 -1.28
C ALA A 238 -9.89 -0.83 -2.10
N ALA A 239 -10.45 -1.77 -2.87
CA ALA A 239 -11.64 -1.52 -3.67
C ALA A 239 -12.91 -1.29 -2.82
N ARG A 240 -13.02 -1.95 -1.67
CA ARG A 240 -14.12 -1.72 -0.71
C ARG A 240 -14.03 -0.37 -0.01
N ARG A 241 -12.85 0.23 0.06
CA ARG A 241 -12.63 1.56 0.70
C ARG A 241 -12.96 2.73 -0.22
N ILE A 242 -13.29 2.52 -1.48
CA ILE A 242 -13.80 3.58 -2.37
C ILE A 242 -15.33 3.55 -2.34
N PRO A 243 -15.99 4.69 -2.06
CA PRO A 243 -15.48 6.05 -1.92
C PRO A 243 -15.20 6.49 -0.45
N GLU A 244 -15.02 5.58 0.49
CA GLU A 244 -14.87 5.91 1.92
C GLU A 244 -13.62 6.77 2.21
N ILE A 245 -12.44 6.34 1.75
CA ILE A 245 -11.16 6.98 2.08
C ILE A 245 -10.66 7.93 0.98
N ALA A 246 -11.09 7.70 -0.26
CA ALA A 246 -10.71 8.48 -1.45
C ALA A 246 -11.85 8.43 -2.48
N ASP A 247 -11.92 9.43 -3.35
CA ASP A 247 -12.92 9.46 -4.43
C ASP A 247 -12.47 8.67 -5.66
N THR A 248 -11.16 8.51 -5.86
CA THR A 248 -10.63 7.86 -7.06
C THR A 248 -9.65 6.72 -6.73
N ILE A 249 -9.57 5.76 -7.64
CA ILE A 249 -8.55 4.70 -7.60
C ILE A 249 -7.14 5.26 -7.73
N VAL A 250 -6.98 6.38 -8.44
CA VAL A 250 -5.71 7.06 -8.67
C VAL A 250 -5.09 7.54 -7.37
N ASP A 251 -5.93 8.09 -6.49
CA ASP A 251 -5.46 8.58 -5.18
C ASP A 251 -4.96 7.43 -4.31
N VAL A 252 -5.65 6.30 -4.33
CA VAL A 252 -5.22 5.10 -3.60
C VAL A 252 -3.90 4.55 -4.15
N ASP A 253 -3.79 4.39 -5.47
CA ASP A 253 -2.55 3.89 -6.08
C ASP A 253 -1.37 4.83 -5.85
N ARG A 254 -1.58 6.14 -6.01
CA ARG A 254 -0.55 7.15 -5.72
C ARG A 254 -0.14 7.15 -4.25
N ALA A 255 -1.09 7.02 -3.33
CA ALA A 255 -0.81 6.96 -1.90
C ALA A 255 0.09 5.76 -1.56
N MET A 256 -0.19 4.59 -2.11
CA MET A 256 0.65 3.41 -1.87
C MET A 256 2.02 3.51 -2.56
N ARG A 257 2.07 3.97 -3.79
CA ARG A 257 3.33 4.14 -4.54
C ARG A 257 4.25 5.18 -3.90
N TRP A 258 3.71 6.27 -3.43
CA TRP A 258 4.51 7.38 -2.88
C TRP A 258 4.73 7.31 -1.37
N GLY A 259 3.81 6.68 -0.62
CA GLY A 259 3.89 6.52 0.83
C GLY A 259 4.57 5.24 1.29
N PHE A 260 4.45 4.16 0.51
CA PHE A 260 5.10 2.87 0.79
C PHE A 260 6.18 2.50 -0.23
N ALA A 261 6.48 3.39 -1.19
CA ALA A 261 7.45 3.19 -2.26
C ALA A 261 7.19 1.90 -3.07
N TRP A 262 5.94 1.57 -3.32
CA TRP A 262 5.55 0.48 -4.21
C TRP A 262 5.68 0.90 -5.67
N GLU A 263 6.06 -0.01 -6.56
CA GLU A 263 6.09 0.25 -8.00
C GLU A 263 4.68 0.32 -8.60
N LEU A 264 3.77 -0.53 -8.11
CA LEU A 264 2.37 -0.59 -8.52
C LEU A 264 1.47 -0.43 -7.30
N GLY A 265 0.42 0.37 -7.43
CA GLY A 265 -0.64 0.47 -6.43
C GLY A 265 -1.65 -0.67 -6.54
N PRO A 266 -2.63 -0.76 -5.62
CA PRO A 266 -3.59 -1.86 -5.57
C PRO A 266 -4.35 -2.11 -6.87
N PHE A 267 -4.80 -1.07 -7.56
CA PHE A 267 -5.56 -1.19 -8.80
C PHE A 267 -4.66 -1.45 -10.02
N GLU A 268 -3.45 -0.91 -10.03
CA GLU A 268 -2.42 -1.28 -11.00
C GLU A 268 -1.97 -2.74 -10.86
N LEU A 269 -1.90 -3.29 -9.62
CA LEU A 269 -1.67 -4.71 -9.35
C LEU A 269 -2.84 -5.57 -9.82
N TRP A 270 -4.07 -5.12 -9.58
CA TRP A 270 -5.27 -5.82 -10.05
C TRP A 270 -5.29 -5.91 -11.58
N ASP A 271 -4.99 -4.81 -12.27
CA ASP A 271 -4.86 -4.81 -13.74
C ASP A 271 -3.73 -5.72 -14.23
N ALA A 272 -2.60 -5.78 -13.51
CA ALA A 272 -1.49 -6.67 -13.84
C ALA A 272 -1.89 -8.16 -13.78
N ILE A 273 -2.74 -8.53 -12.83
CA ILE A 273 -3.29 -9.89 -12.67
C ILE A 273 -4.40 -10.16 -13.71
N GLY A 274 -5.19 -9.14 -14.01
CA GLY A 274 -6.40 -9.18 -14.80
C GLY A 274 -7.64 -9.09 -13.92
N VAL A 275 -8.47 -8.06 -14.16
CA VAL A 275 -9.62 -7.74 -13.28
C VAL A 275 -10.60 -8.91 -13.19
N GLU A 276 -10.97 -9.49 -14.32
CA GLU A 276 -11.91 -10.61 -14.38
C GLU A 276 -11.34 -11.87 -13.70
N THR A 277 -10.04 -12.14 -13.88
CA THR A 277 -9.35 -13.29 -13.28
C THR A 277 -9.38 -13.22 -11.76
N LEU A 278 -9.03 -12.05 -11.21
CA LEU A 278 -9.02 -11.85 -9.77
C LEU A 278 -10.44 -11.81 -9.19
N ALA A 279 -11.39 -11.19 -9.90
CA ALA A 279 -12.79 -11.16 -9.50
C ALA A 279 -13.38 -12.57 -9.37
N LYS A 280 -13.21 -13.43 -10.37
CA LYS A 280 -13.65 -14.84 -10.34
C LYS A 280 -13.03 -15.62 -9.18
N ARG A 281 -11.75 -15.40 -8.91
CA ARG A 281 -11.09 -16.01 -7.77
C ARG A 281 -11.72 -15.59 -6.45
N LEU A 282 -11.94 -14.28 -6.25
CA LEU A 282 -12.56 -13.75 -5.04
C LEU A 282 -13.96 -14.31 -4.81
N GLU A 283 -14.78 -14.42 -5.88
CA GLU A 283 -16.10 -15.04 -5.80
C GLU A 283 -16.03 -16.53 -5.43
N GLN A 284 -15.08 -17.29 -5.99
CA GLN A 284 -14.83 -18.69 -5.63
C GLN A 284 -14.39 -18.86 -4.17
N GLU A 285 -13.69 -17.87 -3.63
CA GLU A 285 -13.33 -17.80 -2.20
C GLU A 285 -14.48 -17.28 -1.31
N GLY A 286 -15.68 -17.06 -1.86
CA GLY A 286 -16.88 -16.61 -1.14
C GLY A 286 -16.94 -15.11 -0.87
N ASN A 287 -16.11 -14.31 -1.50
CA ASN A 287 -16.11 -12.86 -1.34
C ASN A 287 -17.14 -12.20 -2.26
N ALA A 288 -17.95 -11.28 -1.71
CA ALA A 288 -18.74 -10.37 -2.52
C ALA A 288 -17.84 -9.31 -3.18
N LEU A 289 -18.03 -9.09 -4.47
CA LEU A 289 -17.29 -8.06 -5.21
C LEU A 289 -17.78 -6.65 -4.82
N PRO A 290 -16.85 -5.69 -4.64
CA PRO A 290 -17.21 -4.30 -4.37
C PRO A 290 -17.94 -3.63 -5.55
N PRO A 291 -18.77 -2.61 -5.28
CA PRO A 291 -19.49 -1.86 -6.34
C PRO A 291 -18.58 -1.34 -7.46
N LEU A 292 -17.36 -0.93 -7.12
CA LEU A 292 -16.35 -0.49 -8.09
C LEU A 292 -16.02 -1.57 -9.13
N VAL A 293 -15.82 -2.81 -8.66
CA VAL A 293 -15.48 -3.94 -9.53
C VAL A 293 -16.68 -4.40 -10.36
N THR A 294 -17.85 -4.53 -9.71
CA THR A 294 -19.08 -4.93 -10.41
C THR A 294 -19.49 -3.90 -11.45
N SER A 295 -19.39 -2.60 -11.17
CA SER A 295 -19.67 -1.53 -12.13
C SER A 295 -18.70 -1.58 -13.33
N LEU A 296 -17.41 -1.80 -13.09
CA LEU A 296 -16.43 -1.92 -14.16
C LEU A 296 -16.76 -3.11 -15.07
N LEU A 297 -16.96 -4.30 -14.52
CA LEU A 297 -17.25 -5.52 -15.29
C LEU A 297 -18.59 -5.43 -16.03
N SER A 298 -19.65 -4.93 -15.39
CA SER A 298 -20.97 -4.78 -16.02
C SER A 298 -20.98 -3.76 -17.14
N SER A 299 -20.08 -2.78 -17.14
CA SER A 299 -19.90 -1.83 -18.25
C SER A 299 -19.05 -2.41 -19.40
N GLY A 300 -18.70 -3.70 -19.37
CA GLY A 300 -17.90 -4.38 -20.39
C GLY A 300 -16.42 -4.00 -20.41
N LYS A 301 -15.94 -3.29 -19.37
CA LYS A 301 -14.54 -2.89 -19.25
C LYS A 301 -13.71 -4.00 -18.61
N LYS A 302 -12.41 -4.02 -18.91
CA LYS A 302 -11.50 -5.12 -18.50
C LYS A 302 -10.35 -4.68 -17.61
N SER A 303 -10.19 -3.38 -17.38
CA SER A 303 -9.08 -2.82 -16.59
C SER A 303 -9.51 -1.56 -15.86
N PHE A 304 -8.87 -1.25 -14.76
CA PHE A 304 -9.04 0.00 -14.03
C PHE A 304 -8.40 1.19 -14.74
N TYR A 305 -7.28 0.94 -15.43
CA TYR A 305 -6.58 1.92 -16.25
C TYR A 305 -6.59 1.51 -17.71
N GLN A 306 -6.74 2.50 -18.58
CA GLN A 306 -6.65 2.34 -20.01
C GLN A 306 -5.62 3.31 -20.56
N GLN A 307 -4.79 2.85 -21.49
CA GLN A 307 -3.82 3.68 -22.17
C GLN A 307 -4.12 3.66 -23.67
N GLU A 308 -4.45 4.84 -24.21
CA GLU A 308 -4.71 5.01 -25.63
C GLU A 308 -3.93 6.22 -26.15
N ARG A 309 -3.15 6.00 -27.21
CA ARG A 309 -2.35 7.07 -27.88
C ARG A 309 -1.51 7.92 -26.93
N GLY A 310 -0.93 7.30 -25.91
CA GLY A 310 -0.13 7.97 -24.88
C GLY A 310 -0.93 8.77 -23.85
N GLU A 311 -2.26 8.66 -23.85
CA GLU A 311 -3.14 9.18 -22.81
C GLU A 311 -3.57 8.07 -21.88
N THR A 312 -3.49 8.34 -20.58
CA THR A 312 -3.96 7.40 -19.57
C THR A 312 -5.33 7.85 -19.07
N SER A 313 -6.25 6.91 -18.97
CA SER A 313 -7.55 7.10 -18.34
C SER A 313 -7.73 6.10 -17.21
N TYR A 314 -8.55 6.43 -16.23
CA TYR A 314 -8.89 5.56 -15.10
C TYR A 314 -10.41 5.39 -14.99
N PHE A 315 -10.85 4.24 -14.49
CA PHE A 315 -12.26 3.98 -14.26
C PHE A 315 -12.75 4.74 -13.03
N ASP A 316 -13.77 5.57 -13.24
CA ASP A 316 -14.42 6.36 -12.21
C ASP A 316 -15.75 5.72 -11.81
N LEU A 317 -15.91 5.39 -10.52
CA LEU A 317 -17.11 4.73 -10.01
C LEU A 317 -18.35 5.61 -10.16
N ALA A 318 -18.23 6.91 -9.90
CA ALA A 318 -19.38 7.81 -9.89
C ALA A 318 -20.03 7.94 -11.28
N SER A 319 -19.23 7.95 -12.35
CA SER A 319 -19.71 8.02 -13.73
C SER A 319 -19.80 6.67 -14.44
N SER A 320 -19.30 5.59 -13.83
CA SER A 320 -19.14 4.26 -14.41
C SER A 320 -18.45 4.27 -15.78
N SER A 321 -17.51 5.19 -15.95
CA SER A 321 -16.82 5.43 -17.22
C SER A 321 -15.35 5.79 -17.01
N TYR A 322 -14.56 5.73 -18.08
CA TYR A 322 -13.19 6.21 -18.03
C TYR A 322 -13.12 7.74 -18.00
N LYS A 323 -12.32 8.27 -17.09
CA LYS A 323 -11.94 9.68 -17.04
C LYS A 323 -10.47 9.84 -17.39
N PRO A 324 -10.10 10.89 -18.16
CA PRO A 324 -8.70 11.15 -18.45
C PRO A 324 -7.91 11.44 -17.15
N LEU A 325 -6.73 10.84 -17.03
CA LEU A 325 -5.78 11.14 -15.99
C LEU A 325 -4.95 12.35 -16.44
N ALA A 326 -5.32 13.53 -15.96
CA ALA A 326 -4.60 14.75 -16.32
C ALA A 326 -3.17 14.73 -15.74
N ASP A 327 -2.20 15.10 -16.58
CA ASP A 327 -0.84 15.34 -16.13
C ASP A 327 -0.80 16.65 -15.30
N PRO A 328 0.02 16.73 -14.23
CA PRO A 328 0.19 17.96 -13.49
C PRO A 328 0.67 19.09 -14.42
N PRO A 329 0.17 20.33 -14.27
CA PRO A 329 0.58 21.46 -15.10
C PRO A 329 2.10 21.66 -15.10
N GLY A 330 2.70 21.76 -16.30
CA GLY A 330 4.14 21.97 -16.46
C GLY A 330 4.99 20.70 -16.31
N VAL A 331 4.41 19.53 -16.11
CA VAL A 331 5.11 18.24 -16.07
C VAL A 331 5.00 17.54 -17.42
N ILE A 332 6.13 17.07 -17.93
CA ILE A 332 6.21 16.30 -19.16
C ILE A 332 6.74 14.90 -18.85
N TYR A 333 5.94 13.87 -19.13
CA TYR A 333 6.37 12.49 -19.05
C TYR A 333 6.90 12.01 -20.40
N LEU A 334 8.18 11.59 -20.42
CA LEU A 334 8.84 11.20 -21.67
C LEU A 334 8.18 10.00 -22.36
N LYS A 335 7.68 9.01 -21.61
CA LYS A 335 7.05 7.83 -22.21
C LYS A 335 5.79 8.18 -22.99
N PRO A 336 4.76 8.82 -22.40
CA PRO A 336 3.60 9.29 -23.15
C PRO A 336 3.95 10.24 -24.30
N LEU A 337 4.94 11.14 -24.10
CA LEU A 337 5.39 12.05 -25.14
C LEU A 337 5.95 11.29 -26.36
N LYS A 338 6.78 10.27 -26.14
CA LYS A 338 7.35 9.43 -27.19
C LYS A 338 6.25 8.65 -27.96
N GLU A 339 5.21 8.20 -27.28
CA GLU A 339 4.08 7.49 -27.89
C GLU A 339 3.21 8.41 -28.76
N ARG A 340 3.07 9.68 -28.37
CA ARG A 340 2.31 10.71 -29.12
C ARG A 340 3.11 11.32 -30.24
N SER A 341 4.43 11.31 -30.15
CA SER A 341 5.32 12.04 -31.07
C SER A 341 5.87 11.12 -32.15
N LYS A 342 6.08 11.70 -33.35
CA LYS A 342 6.77 11.01 -34.45
C LYS A 342 8.23 10.76 -34.06
N VAL A 343 8.69 9.53 -34.18
CA VAL A 343 10.10 9.19 -33.97
C VAL A 343 10.93 9.84 -35.06
N VAL A 344 11.87 10.71 -34.67
CA VAL A 344 12.77 11.40 -35.60
C VAL A 344 14.05 10.56 -35.80
N GLU A 345 14.55 9.96 -34.71
CA GLU A 345 15.76 9.14 -34.73
C GLU A 345 15.69 8.05 -33.65
N ARG A 346 16.29 6.87 -33.93
CA ARG A 346 16.47 5.79 -32.95
C ARG A 346 17.95 5.61 -32.70
N ASN A 347 18.37 5.76 -31.45
CA ASN A 347 19.73 5.40 -31.01
C ASN A 347 19.84 3.87 -30.83
#